data_8dbfe851061e443e69307d01c21dfcf7
#
_entry.id   8dbfe851061e443e69307d01c21dfcf7
#
_cell.length_a   1.000
_cell.length_b   1.000
_cell.length_c   1.000
_cell.angle_alpha   90.00
_cell.angle_beta   90.00
_cell.angle_gamma   90.00
#
_symmetry.space_group_name_H-M   'P 1'
#
loop_
_entity.id
_entity.type
_entity.pdbx_description
1 polymer ?
#
loop_
_entity_poly.entity_id
_entity_poly.type
_entity_poly.pdbx_seq_one_letter_code
_entity_poly.pdbx_strand_id
1 'polypeptide(L)'
;MTTEDIIIHIFYHVDEQMKDQSKHPNTDLYPSYVVTIGILFALKGGHFRAFYRWLKRDFAYLFGGLPDRTNVQRQLRQRRELTQRLLVTPTFFTIVDSFPVELLFPIREGRSQQQVGKKGRDKGRWSIGVKLCWLLDTAGRVVGWAWDTMNVHDQDFHPLIERHDGDTITLSDLGFRCAAGTPKNLKLCAKGTWNERMIVKTAFSMLTVVCHSKKLFHRLAVYLETHFAYLAAMFNTLLLLFHQLHPDEPAHKMSIAEFSL
;
A
#
# COMPACT_ATOMS: atom_id res chain seq x y z
N MET A 1 13.57 18.99 3.80
CA MET A 1 13.10 18.83 2.41
C MET A 1 11.72 19.47 2.30
N THR A 2 11.47 20.28 1.27
CA THR A 2 10.15 20.90 1.06
C THR A 2 9.17 19.89 0.45
N THR A 3 7.86 20.16 0.52
CA THR A 3 6.85 19.34 -0.17
C THR A 3 7.11 19.25 -1.67
N GLU A 4 7.58 20.33 -2.30
CA GLU A 4 7.93 20.35 -3.72
C GLU A 4 9.11 19.41 -4.01
N ASP A 5 10.16 19.44 -3.18
CA ASP A 5 11.30 18.52 -3.32
C ASP A 5 10.85 17.06 -3.24
N ILE A 6 9.96 16.74 -2.28
CA ILE A 6 9.41 15.39 -2.13
C ILE A 6 8.66 14.96 -3.40
N ILE A 7 7.82 15.84 -3.97
CA ILE A 7 7.08 15.56 -5.21
C ILE A 7 8.04 15.30 -6.36
N ILE A 8 9.08 16.11 -6.51
CA ILE A 8 10.08 15.99 -7.58
C ILE A 8 10.89 14.69 -7.44
N HIS A 9 11.34 14.34 -6.24
CA HIS A 9 12.08 13.10 -5.99
C HIS A 9 11.22 11.85 -6.26
N ILE A 10 9.95 11.84 -5.80
CA ILE A 10 9.01 10.76 -6.11
C ILE A 10 8.81 10.66 -7.62
N PHE A 11 8.56 11.79 -8.29
CA PHE A 11 8.36 11.81 -9.74
C PHE A 11 9.57 11.26 -10.49
N TYR A 12 10.77 11.71 -10.15
CA TYR A 12 12.00 11.24 -10.79
C TYR A 12 12.15 9.72 -10.70
N HIS A 13 11.94 9.15 -9.50
CA HIS A 13 12.01 7.70 -9.32
C HIS A 13 10.93 6.97 -10.13
N VAL A 14 9.70 7.47 -10.11
CA VAL A 14 8.58 6.87 -10.86
C VAL A 14 8.83 6.96 -12.37
N ASP A 15 9.32 8.09 -12.86
CA ASP A 15 9.56 8.32 -14.29
C ASP A 15 10.63 7.36 -14.83
N GLU A 16 11.70 7.12 -14.06
CA GLU A 16 12.71 6.12 -14.39
C GLU A 16 12.10 4.71 -14.60
N GLN A 17 11.14 4.31 -13.77
CA GLN A 17 10.45 3.01 -13.87
C GLN A 17 9.41 2.97 -15.00
N MET A 18 9.06 4.12 -15.59
CA MET A 18 8.01 4.27 -16.60
C MET A 18 8.55 4.69 -17.98
N LYS A 19 9.85 4.69 -18.20
CA LYS A 19 10.51 5.16 -19.45
C LYS A 19 9.97 4.50 -20.73
N ASP A 20 9.53 3.25 -20.64
CA ASP A 20 8.94 2.49 -21.74
C ASP A 20 7.44 2.76 -21.93
N GLN A 21 6.82 3.54 -21.03
CA GLN A 21 5.38 3.82 -21.06
C GLN A 21 5.08 5.09 -21.85
N SER A 22 4.50 4.94 -23.02
CA SER A 22 4.08 6.09 -23.83
C SER A 22 2.80 6.74 -23.31
N LYS A 23 2.70 8.04 -23.51
CA LYS A 23 1.46 8.79 -23.28
C LYS A 23 0.42 8.41 -24.34
N HIS A 24 -0.78 8.05 -23.91
CA HIS A 24 -1.88 7.84 -24.84
C HIS A 24 -2.33 9.19 -25.46
N PRO A 25 -2.57 9.27 -26.79
CA PRO A 25 -2.90 10.55 -27.46
C PRO A 25 -4.07 11.32 -26.81
N ASN A 26 -5.06 10.61 -26.29
CA ASN A 26 -6.29 11.20 -25.72
C ASN A 26 -6.17 11.44 -24.19
N THR A 27 -4.96 11.49 -23.63
CA THR A 27 -4.76 11.79 -22.18
C THR A 27 -3.87 13.02 -22.01
N ASP A 28 -4.19 13.85 -21.01
CA ASP A 28 -3.40 15.03 -20.70
C ASP A 28 -2.12 14.67 -19.90
N LEU A 29 -2.19 13.61 -19.09
CA LEU A 29 -1.11 13.21 -18.20
C LEU A 29 -0.29 12.04 -18.76
N TYR A 30 1.03 12.11 -18.57
CA TYR A 30 1.91 10.96 -18.75
C TYR A 30 1.65 9.88 -17.68
N PRO A 31 1.94 8.59 -17.99
CA PRO A 31 1.81 7.52 -17.00
C PRO A 31 2.57 7.79 -15.69
N SER A 32 3.78 8.33 -15.77
CA SER A 32 4.59 8.72 -14.61
C SER A 32 3.92 9.79 -13.76
N TYR A 33 3.28 10.80 -14.35
CA TYR A 33 2.48 11.78 -13.60
C TYR A 33 1.31 11.15 -12.86
N VAL A 34 0.58 10.24 -13.54
CA VAL A 34 -0.56 9.55 -12.91
C VAL A 34 -0.09 8.71 -11.72
N VAL A 35 0.99 7.92 -11.88
CA VAL A 35 1.51 7.10 -10.79
C VAL A 35 2.03 7.96 -9.65
N THR A 36 2.75 9.05 -9.93
CA THR A 36 3.18 10.01 -8.92
C THR A 36 2.00 10.60 -8.14
N ILE A 37 0.95 11.06 -8.83
CA ILE A 37 -0.26 11.59 -8.17
C ILE A 37 -0.91 10.53 -7.27
N GLY A 38 -0.94 9.27 -7.70
CA GLY A 38 -1.46 8.15 -6.90
C GLY A 38 -0.64 7.91 -5.63
N ILE A 39 0.68 7.94 -5.72
CA ILE A 39 1.61 7.84 -4.59
C ILE A 39 1.41 9.01 -3.61
N LEU A 40 1.33 10.24 -4.12
CA LEU A 40 1.08 11.43 -3.29
C LEU A 40 -0.27 11.36 -2.59
N PHE A 41 -1.31 10.83 -3.25
CA PHE A 41 -2.60 10.60 -2.61
C PHE A 41 -2.53 9.56 -1.50
N ALA A 42 -1.83 8.45 -1.73
CA ALA A 42 -1.64 7.42 -0.71
C ALA A 42 -0.86 7.95 0.50
N LEU A 43 0.16 8.78 0.28
CA LEU A 43 0.97 9.40 1.32
C LEU A 43 0.18 10.42 2.14
N LYS A 44 -0.51 11.36 1.47
CA LYS A 44 -1.29 12.39 2.15
C LYS A 44 -2.52 11.84 2.85
N GLY A 45 -3.08 10.75 2.33
CA GLY A 45 -4.28 10.12 2.87
C GLY A 45 -5.55 10.98 2.80
N GLY A 46 -6.59 10.54 3.51
CA GLY A 46 -7.84 11.28 3.61
C GLY A 46 -8.74 11.18 2.37
N HIS A 47 -9.49 12.25 2.09
CA HIS A 47 -10.46 12.26 0.99
C HIS A 47 -9.84 12.77 -0.31
N PHE A 48 -10.02 12.02 -1.41
CA PHE A 48 -9.49 12.38 -2.74
C PHE A 48 -9.89 13.81 -3.19
N ARG A 49 -11.10 14.28 -2.84
CA ARG A 49 -11.52 15.66 -3.18
C ARG A 49 -10.64 16.73 -2.49
N ALA A 50 -10.30 16.52 -1.23
CA ALA A 50 -9.44 17.44 -0.48
C ALA A 50 -8.00 17.41 -1.03
N PHE A 51 -7.48 16.21 -1.25
CA PHE A 51 -6.19 16.01 -1.89
C PHE A 51 -6.10 16.67 -3.26
N TYR A 52 -7.08 16.46 -4.15
CA TYR A 52 -7.07 17.04 -5.49
C TYR A 52 -7.13 18.58 -5.45
N ARG A 53 -7.90 19.19 -4.53
CA ARG A 53 -7.94 20.64 -4.37
C ARG A 53 -6.60 21.21 -3.94
N TRP A 54 -5.94 20.54 -2.99
CA TRP A 54 -4.59 20.89 -2.54
C TRP A 54 -3.59 20.77 -3.69
N LEU A 55 -3.54 19.66 -4.39
CA LEU A 55 -2.63 19.43 -5.51
C LEU A 55 -2.85 20.47 -6.63
N LYS A 56 -4.11 20.75 -6.96
CA LYS A 56 -4.46 21.72 -8.01
C LYS A 56 -4.09 23.14 -7.65
N ARG A 57 -4.28 23.54 -6.39
CA ARG A 57 -3.99 24.89 -5.92
C ARG A 57 -2.49 25.16 -5.84
N ASP A 58 -1.74 24.22 -5.28
CA ASP A 58 -0.37 24.47 -4.84
C ASP A 58 0.69 23.88 -5.80
N PHE A 59 0.39 22.82 -6.55
CA PHE A 59 1.39 22.03 -7.29
C PHE A 59 0.96 21.63 -8.71
N ALA A 60 -0.12 22.21 -9.26
CA ALA A 60 -0.58 21.86 -10.63
C ALA A 60 0.49 22.11 -11.70
N TYR A 61 1.35 23.10 -11.50
CA TYR A 61 2.41 23.49 -12.43
C TYR A 61 3.46 22.39 -12.63
N LEU A 62 3.69 21.53 -11.62
CA LEU A 62 4.63 20.41 -11.71
C LEU A 62 4.17 19.30 -12.68
N PHE A 63 2.88 19.29 -13.03
CA PHE A 63 2.27 18.26 -13.89
C PHE A 63 1.86 18.80 -15.27
N GLY A 64 2.30 20.00 -15.64
CA GLY A 64 1.90 20.65 -16.91
C GLY A 64 0.41 21.00 -16.97
N GLY A 65 -0.25 21.07 -15.82
CA GLY A 65 -1.69 21.22 -15.67
C GLY A 65 -2.38 19.93 -15.28
N LEU A 66 -3.49 20.04 -14.55
CA LEU A 66 -4.26 18.88 -14.09
C LEU A 66 -5.63 18.86 -14.77
N PRO A 67 -6.04 17.73 -15.39
CA PRO A 67 -7.41 17.56 -15.87
C PRO A 67 -8.38 17.56 -14.69
N ASP A 68 -9.68 17.53 -14.96
CA ASP A 68 -10.68 17.54 -13.90
C ASP A 68 -10.50 16.33 -12.92
N ARG A 69 -10.99 16.52 -11.69
CA ARG A 69 -10.86 15.55 -10.60
C ARG A 69 -11.34 14.14 -10.97
N THR A 70 -12.43 14.05 -11.71
CA THR A 70 -13.04 12.77 -12.08
C THR A 70 -12.16 12.04 -13.10
N ASN A 71 -11.56 12.79 -14.03
CA ASN A 71 -10.61 12.26 -14.99
C ASN A 71 -9.34 11.75 -14.31
N VAL A 72 -8.75 12.52 -13.39
CA VAL A 72 -7.59 12.05 -12.60
C VAL A 72 -7.93 10.75 -11.86
N GLN A 73 -9.07 10.70 -11.18
CA GLN A 73 -9.49 9.51 -10.43
C GLN A 73 -9.71 8.30 -11.36
N ARG A 74 -10.23 8.50 -12.56
CA ARG A 74 -10.38 7.45 -13.58
C ARG A 74 -9.02 6.96 -14.06
N GLN A 75 -8.07 7.85 -14.35
CA GLN A 75 -6.73 7.49 -14.77
C GLN A 75 -5.97 6.71 -13.70
N LEU A 76 -6.05 7.11 -12.42
CA LEU A 76 -5.47 6.37 -11.30
C LEU A 76 -5.95 4.91 -11.30
N ARG A 77 -7.26 4.70 -11.44
CA ARG A 77 -7.83 3.36 -11.50
C ARG A 77 -7.35 2.56 -12.70
N GLN A 78 -7.33 3.17 -13.88
CA GLN A 78 -6.94 2.50 -15.13
C GLN A 78 -5.45 2.12 -15.16
N ARG A 79 -4.61 2.88 -14.46
CA ARG A 79 -3.15 2.69 -14.47
C ARG A 79 -2.60 2.08 -13.18
N ARG A 80 -3.48 1.55 -12.31
CA ARG A 80 -3.04 0.95 -11.03
C ARG A 80 -2.04 -0.20 -11.23
N GLU A 81 -2.14 -0.95 -12.32
CA GLU A 81 -1.24 -2.05 -12.65
C GLU A 81 0.22 -1.60 -12.77
N LEU A 82 0.46 -0.34 -13.16
CA LEU A 82 1.82 0.20 -13.27
C LEU A 82 2.53 0.28 -11.91
N THR A 83 1.80 0.28 -10.80
CA THR A 83 2.39 0.24 -9.46
C THR A 83 3.19 -1.04 -9.19
N GLN A 84 2.90 -2.13 -9.92
CA GLN A 84 3.66 -3.39 -9.81
C GLN A 84 5.14 -3.22 -10.13
N ARG A 85 5.50 -2.24 -10.97
CA ARG A 85 6.89 -1.91 -11.32
C ARG A 85 7.69 -1.30 -10.17
N LEU A 86 6.99 -0.84 -9.14
CA LEU A 86 7.58 -0.26 -7.92
C LEU A 86 7.63 -1.26 -6.76
N LEU A 87 7.13 -2.48 -6.97
CA LEU A 87 7.32 -3.59 -6.04
C LEU A 87 8.68 -4.26 -6.32
N VAL A 88 9.20 -4.97 -5.33
CA VAL A 88 10.49 -5.62 -5.43
C VAL A 88 10.35 -7.14 -5.60
N THR A 89 11.37 -7.79 -6.16
CA THR A 89 11.48 -9.25 -6.13
C THR A 89 11.78 -9.72 -4.71
N PRO A 90 11.26 -10.90 -4.30
CA PRO A 90 11.51 -11.42 -2.96
C PRO A 90 13.00 -11.70 -2.72
N THR A 91 13.45 -11.49 -1.49
CA THR A 91 14.71 -12.02 -1.00
C THR A 91 14.53 -13.46 -0.53
N PHE A 92 15.62 -14.16 -0.18
CA PHE A 92 15.57 -15.55 0.31
C PHE A 92 14.59 -15.72 1.48
N PHE A 93 14.50 -14.75 2.37
CA PHE A 93 13.46 -14.66 3.39
C PHE A 93 12.52 -13.51 3.10
N THR A 94 11.23 -13.75 3.34
CA THR A 94 10.18 -12.73 3.34
C THR A 94 9.36 -12.82 4.62
N ILE A 95 8.61 -11.79 4.92
CA ILE A 95 7.79 -11.68 6.13
C ILE A 95 6.38 -11.32 5.71
N VAL A 96 5.38 -12.02 6.23
CA VAL A 96 3.97 -11.75 5.96
C VAL A 96 3.23 -11.40 7.24
N ASP A 97 2.37 -10.39 7.18
CA ASP A 97 1.40 -10.07 8.24
C ASP A 97 0.18 -9.38 7.64
N SER A 98 -0.94 -9.41 8.34
CA SER A 98 -2.17 -8.75 7.94
C SER A 98 -2.50 -7.55 8.82
N PHE A 99 -3.20 -6.57 8.23
CA PHE A 99 -3.55 -5.31 8.86
C PHE A 99 -5.03 -5.00 8.64
N PRO A 100 -5.82 -4.79 9.71
CA PRO A 100 -7.24 -4.48 9.60
C PRO A 100 -7.46 -3.01 9.21
N VAL A 101 -8.29 -2.79 8.19
CA VAL A 101 -8.67 -1.48 7.67
C VAL A 101 -10.18 -1.30 7.83
N GLU A 102 -10.61 -0.35 8.64
CA GLU A 102 -12.01 0.00 8.83
C GLU A 102 -12.55 0.79 7.62
N LEU A 103 -13.70 0.41 7.09
CA LEU A 103 -14.37 1.11 5.98
C LEU A 103 -15.64 1.82 6.42
N LEU A 104 -16.39 1.21 7.35
CA LEU A 104 -17.68 1.69 7.77
C LEU A 104 -17.85 1.59 9.29
N PHE A 105 -18.67 2.47 9.84
CA PHE A 105 -19.16 2.29 11.21
C PHE A 105 -20.14 1.11 11.28
N PRO A 106 -20.16 0.29 12.35
CA PRO A 106 -21.03 -0.87 12.50
C PRO A 106 -22.52 -0.56 12.28
N ILE A 107 -22.99 0.62 12.69
CA ILE A 107 -24.38 1.07 12.47
C ILE A 107 -24.78 1.20 10.99
N ARG A 108 -23.82 1.16 10.07
CA ARG A 108 -24.06 1.25 8.63
C ARG A 108 -23.97 -0.09 7.91
N GLU A 109 -23.80 -1.18 8.65
CA GLU A 109 -23.74 -2.53 8.09
C GLU A 109 -25.03 -2.87 7.32
N GLY A 110 -24.90 -3.50 6.16
CA GLY A 110 -26.01 -3.97 5.34
C GLY A 110 -26.84 -2.89 4.63
N ARG A 111 -26.49 -1.59 4.76
CA ARG A 111 -27.23 -0.51 4.06
C ARG A 111 -27.00 -0.46 2.55
N SER A 112 -25.98 -1.13 2.04
CA SER A 112 -25.67 -1.20 0.62
C SER A 112 -25.46 -2.64 0.20
N GLN A 113 -26.08 -3.05 -0.89
CA GLN A 113 -25.85 -4.35 -1.51
C GLN A 113 -24.41 -4.49 -2.03
N GLN A 114 -23.74 -3.38 -2.34
CA GLN A 114 -22.36 -3.33 -2.80
C GLN A 114 -21.34 -3.09 -1.67
N GLN A 115 -21.73 -3.41 -0.43
CA GLN A 115 -20.82 -3.23 0.72
C GLN A 115 -19.58 -4.10 0.55
N VAL A 116 -18.40 -3.48 0.51
CA VAL A 116 -17.11 -4.15 0.28
C VAL A 116 -16.63 -4.88 1.53
N GLY A 117 -16.74 -4.25 2.70
CA GLY A 117 -16.25 -4.80 3.95
C GLY A 117 -17.28 -5.69 4.65
N LYS A 118 -16.79 -6.63 5.46
CA LYS A 118 -17.59 -7.44 6.37
C LYS A 118 -17.21 -7.17 7.83
N LYS A 119 -18.12 -7.53 8.75
CA LYS A 119 -17.90 -7.38 10.19
C LYS A 119 -16.84 -8.37 10.67
N GLY A 120 -15.79 -7.86 11.28
CA GLY A 120 -14.73 -8.63 11.89
C GLY A 120 -14.31 -8.05 13.22
N ARG A 121 -13.45 -8.76 13.95
CA ARG A 121 -12.96 -8.37 15.27
C ARG A 121 -11.49 -8.01 15.21
N ASP A 122 -11.13 -6.80 15.65
CA ASP A 122 -9.76 -6.35 15.82
C ASP A 122 -9.53 -5.96 17.28
N LYS A 123 -8.58 -6.63 17.95
CA LYS A 123 -8.22 -6.37 19.36
C LYS A 123 -9.43 -6.24 20.30
N GLY A 124 -10.44 -7.11 20.11
CA GLY A 124 -11.64 -7.10 20.93
C GLY A 124 -12.76 -6.16 20.45
N ARG A 125 -12.49 -5.25 19.52
CA ARG A 125 -13.48 -4.31 18.95
C ARG A 125 -14.05 -4.84 17.64
N TRP A 126 -15.37 -4.73 17.48
CA TRP A 126 -16.04 -5.01 16.22
C TRP A 126 -15.95 -3.82 15.27
N SER A 127 -15.55 -4.05 14.04
CA SER A 127 -15.55 -3.07 12.96
C SER A 127 -15.94 -3.71 11.63
N ILE A 128 -16.30 -2.90 10.66
CA ILE A 128 -16.66 -3.35 9.31
C ILE A 128 -15.58 -2.84 8.36
N GLY A 129 -14.94 -3.77 7.71
CA GLY A 129 -13.82 -3.42 6.83
C GLY A 129 -13.21 -4.61 6.12
N VAL A 130 -11.95 -4.50 5.86
CA VAL A 130 -11.12 -5.47 5.15
C VAL A 130 -9.82 -5.71 5.91
N LYS A 131 -9.13 -6.78 5.58
CA LYS A 131 -7.73 -7.02 5.94
C LYS A 131 -6.85 -6.75 4.72
N LEU A 132 -5.80 -5.97 4.89
CA LEU A 132 -4.71 -5.81 3.94
C LEU A 132 -3.55 -6.68 4.41
N CYS A 133 -3.08 -7.59 3.57
CA CYS A 133 -1.94 -8.45 3.83
C CYS A 133 -0.76 -7.99 2.97
N TRP A 134 0.41 -7.79 3.58
CA TRP A 134 1.65 -7.47 2.90
C TRP A 134 2.67 -8.59 3.07
N LEU A 135 3.36 -8.89 1.97
CA LEU A 135 4.57 -9.68 1.92
C LEU A 135 5.76 -8.72 1.77
N LEU A 136 6.63 -8.67 2.77
CA LEU A 136 7.81 -7.80 2.78
C LEU A 136 9.08 -8.65 2.64
N ASP A 137 10.11 -8.06 2.04
CA ASP A 137 11.46 -8.62 2.10
C ASP A 137 12.15 -8.28 3.44
N THR A 138 13.35 -8.76 3.65
CA THR A 138 14.13 -8.51 4.88
C THR A 138 14.58 -7.06 5.05
N ALA A 139 14.56 -6.27 3.98
CA ALA A 139 14.80 -4.83 4.03
C ALA A 139 13.51 -4.03 4.28
N GLY A 140 12.38 -4.69 4.47
CA GLY A 140 11.08 -4.06 4.74
C GLY A 140 10.35 -3.58 3.48
N ARG A 141 10.83 -3.90 2.27
CA ARG A 141 10.20 -3.49 1.02
C ARG A 141 9.04 -4.42 0.66
N VAL A 142 7.96 -3.87 0.11
CA VAL A 142 6.78 -4.64 -0.31
C VAL A 142 7.10 -5.43 -1.57
N VAL A 143 7.04 -6.76 -1.46
CA VAL A 143 7.17 -7.73 -2.55
C VAL A 143 5.81 -7.95 -3.22
N GLY A 144 4.76 -8.03 -2.40
CA GLY A 144 3.41 -8.25 -2.86
C GLY A 144 2.38 -7.92 -1.79
N TRP A 145 1.14 -7.85 -2.20
CA TRP A 145 0.03 -7.58 -1.32
C TRP A 145 -1.26 -8.27 -1.79
N ALA A 146 -2.15 -8.51 -0.85
CA ALA A 146 -3.50 -9.00 -1.08
C ALA A 146 -4.45 -8.36 -0.07
N TRP A 147 -5.74 -8.39 -0.33
CA TRP A 147 -6.75 -7.97 0.63
C TRP A 147 -7.99 -8.85 0.55
N ASP A 148 -8.70 -8.95 1.66
CA ASP A 148 -9.99 -9.62 1.75
C ASP A 148 -10.86 -8.97 2.84
N THR A 149 -12.09 -9.42 2.99
CA THR A 149 -12.99 -8.91 4.01
C THR A 149 -12.49 -9.19 5.43
N MET A 150 -12.84 -8.34 6.41
CA MET A 150 -12.24 -8.38 7.76
C MET A 150 -12.55 -9.66 8.55
N ASN A 151 -13.57 -10.42 8.17
CA ASN A 151 -13.96 -11.67 8.83
C ASN A 151 -13.12 -12.89 8.44
N VAL A 152 -12.28 -12.79 7.41
CA VAL A 152 -11.43 -13.91 6.96
C VAL A 152 -10.30 -14.16 7.97
N HIS A 153 -9.76 -15.37 7.97
CA HIS A 153 -8.56 -15.72 8.73
C HIS A 153 -7.31 -15.36 7.96
N ASP A 154 -6.17 -15.21 8.66
CA ASP A 154 -4.90 -14.86 8.00
C ASP A 154 -4.39 -15.98 7.06
N GLN A 155 -4.80 -17.23 7.31
CA GLN A 155 -4.55 -18.37 6.41
C GLN A 155 -5.15 -18.21 5.01
N ASP A 156 -6.19 -17.37 4.85
CA ASP A 156 -6.83 -17.13 3.55
C ASP A 156 -5.91 -16.33 2.60
N PHE A 157 -4.81 -15.79 3.12
CA PHE A 157 -3.74 -15.15 2.34
C PHE A 157 -2.62 -16.11 1.90
N HIS A 158 -2.73 -17.42 2.11
CA HIS A 158 -1.78 -18.43 1.60
C HIS A 158 -1.50 -18.28 0.09
N PRO A 159 -2.46 -17.98 -0.80
CA PRO A 159 -2.18 -17.78 -2.22
C PRO A 159 -1.18 -16.65 -2.52
N LEU A 160 -1.04 -15.64 -1.65
CA LEU A 160 -0.01 -14.62 -1.79
C LEU A 160 1.40 -15.21 -1.56
N ILE A 161 1.51 -16.13 -0.61
CA ILE A 161 2.78 -16.79 -0.24
C ILE A 161 3.17 -17.84 -1.29
N GLU A 162 2.20 -18.64 -1.76
CA GLU A 162 2.38 -19.70 -2.75
C GLU A 162 2.86 -19.18 -4.11
N ARG A 163 2.57 -17.94 -4.47
CA ARG A 163 3.08 -17.31 -5.71
C ARG A 163 4.60 -17.26 -5.77
N HIS A 164 5.27 -17.39 -4.63
CA HIS A 164 6.71 -17.35 -4.47
C HIS A 164 7.28 -18.68 -3.97
N ASP A 165 6.56 -19.79 -4.19
CA ASP A 165 7.06 -21.14 -3.86
C ASP A 165 8.30 -21.45 -4.71
N GLY A 166 9.36 -21.91 -4.07
CA GLY A 166 10.67 -22.11 -4.69
C GLY A 166 11.61 -20.89 -4.69
N ASP A 167 11.08 -19.68 -4.53
CA ASP A 167 11.87 -18.43 -4.59
C ASP A 167 12.26 -17.92 -3.19
N THR A 168 11.38 -18.11 -2.19
CA THR A 168 11.57 -17.55 -0.85
C THR A 168 10.96 -18.40 0.25
N ILE A 169 11.51 -18.29 1.45
CA ILE A 169 10.92 -18.81 2.69
C ILE A 169 10.20 -17.64 3.38
N THR A 170 8.88 -17.76 3.50
CA THR A 170 8.05 -16.71 4.14
C THR A 170 7.89 -17.01 5.63
N LEU A 171 8.23 -16.03 6.46
CA LEU A 171 8.05 -16.08 7.90
C LEU A 171 6.73 -15.43 8.31
N SER A 172 5.95 -16.09 9.17
CA SER A 172 4.69 -15.54 9.70
C SER A 172 4.47 -15.93 11.15
N ASP A 173 3.47 -15.33 11.77
CA ASP A 173 2.99 -15.81 13.07
C ASP A 173 2.04 -17.02 12.95
N LEU A 174 1.60 -17.52 14.10
CA LEU A 174 0.70 -18.66 14.17
C LEU A 174 -0.70 -18.41 13.62
N GLY A 175 -1.07 -17.14 13.36
CA GLY A 175 -2.36 -16.77 12.74
C GLY A 175 -2.51 -17.32 11.32
N PHE A 176 -1.39 -17.59 10.63
CA PHE A 176 -1.37 -18.19 9.29
C PHE A 176 -1.41 -19.72 9.31
N ARG A 177 -1.53 -20.38 10.47
CA ARG A 177 -1.67 -21.84 10.57
C ARG A 177 -3.01 -22.27 9.98
N CYS A 178 -2.99 -23.29 9.13
CA CYS A 178 -4.18 -23.93 8.59
C CYS A 178 -4.19 -25.43 8.95
N ALA A 179 -5.32 -25.96 9.40
CA ALA A 179 -5.48 -27.39 9.70
C ALA A 179 -5.40 -28.28 8.45
N ALA A 180 -5.79 -27.76 7.29
CA ALA A 180 -5.72 -28.46 6.00
C ALA A 180 -4.31 -28.49 5.39
N GLY A 181 -3.33 -27.84 6.02
CA GLY A 181 -1.95 -27.71 5.55
C GLY A 181 -1.54 -26.25 5.37
N THR A 182 -0.24 -26.02 5.31
CA THR A 182 0.36 -24.71 5.07
C THR A 182 1.20 -24.76 3.79
N PRO A 183 1.41 -23.62 3.10
CA PRO A 183 2.33 -23.54 1.96
C PRO A 183 3.71 -24.10 2.31
N LYS A 184 4.36 -24.77 1.35
CA LYS A 184 5.68 -25.40 1.57
C LYS A 184 6.75 -24.39 1.96
N ASN A 185 6.65 -23.19 1.41
CA ASN A 185 7.55 -22.08 1.65
C ASN A 185 7.15 -21.21 2.86
N LEU A 186 6.14 -21.62 3.66
CA LEU A 186 5.71 -20.91 4.87
C LEU A 186 6.32 -21.51 6.13
N LYS A 187 7.02 -20.70 6.92
CA LYS A 187 7.53 -21.05 8.24
C LYS A 187 6.80 -20.27 9.33
N LEU A 188 6.05 -20.99 10.16
CA LEU A 188 5.37 -20.43 11.32
C LEU A 188 6.37 -20.19 12.46
N CYS A 189 6.39 -18.99 13.00
CA CYS A 189 7.28 -18.57 14.09
C CYS A 189 6.48 -18.32 15.36
N ALA A 190 6.90 -18.88 16.49
CA ALA A 190 6.28 -18.64 17.78
C ALA A 190 6.58 -17.21 18.27
N LYS A 191 5.70 -16.69 19.13
CA LYS A 191 5.89 -15.37 19.71
C LYS A 191 7.20 -15.31 20.52
N GLY A 192 8.02 -14.30 20.25
CA GLY A 192 9.29 -14.07 20.95
C GLY A 192 10.48 -14.85 20.39
N THR A 193 10.30 -15.66 19.34
CA THR A 193 11.41 -16.42 18.72
C THR A 193 12.09 -15.68 17.57
N TRP A 194 11.55 -14.56 17.12
CA TRP A 194 12.09 -13.77 16.00
C TRP A 194 11.66 -12.30 16.09
N ASN A 195 12.57 -11.40 15.73
CA ASN A 195 12.36 -9.95 15.83
C ASN A 195 11.99 -9.31 14.48
N GLU A 196 12.21 -10.01 13.37
CA GLU A 196 11.98 -9.51 12.00
C GLU A 196 10.52 -9.12 11.76
N ARG A 197 9.59 -9.74 12.47
CA ARG A 197 8.18 -9.34 12.47
C ARG A 197 7.94 -7.88 12.90
N MET A 198 8.88 -7.28 13.63
CA MET A 198 8.76 -5.87 14.02
C MET A 198 8.78 -4.95 12.80
N ILE A 199 9.47 -5.33 11.72
CA ILE A 199 9.55 -4.56 10.46
C ILE A 199 8.14 -4.35 9.89
N VAL A 200 7.35 -5.42 9.72
CA VAL A 200 6.00 -5.30 9.15
C VAL A 200 5.04 -4.54 10.07
N LYS A 201 5.17 -4.71 11.38
CA LYS A 201 4.37 -3.95 12.35
C LYS A 201 4.73 -2.46 12.35
N THR A 202 6.00 -2.14 12.21
CA THR A 202 6.48 -0.75 12.08
C THR A 202 5.91 -0.13 10.80
N ALA A 203 5.98 -0.85 9.66
CA ALA A 203 5.38 -0.40 8.41
C ALA A 203 3.88 -0.10 8.58
N PHE A 204 3.10 -1.04 9.15
CA PHE A 204 1.66 -0.83 9.37
C PHE A 204 1.36 0.30 10.38
N SER A 205 2.21 0.49 11.39
CA SER A 205 2.08 1.62 12.31
C SER A 205 2.24 2.96 11.58
N MET A 206 3.26 3.08 10.74
CA MET A 206 3.48 4.27 9.92
C MET A 206 2.31 4.55 8.98
N LEU A 207 1.78 3.53 8.29
CA LEU A 207 0.60 3.66 7.44
C LEU A 207 -0.64 4.13 8.24
N THR A 208 -0.78 3.66 9.47
CA THR A 208 -1.90 4.05 10.35
C THR A 208 -1.80 5.53 10.73
N VAL A 209 -0.64 5.96 11.19
CA VAL A 209 -0.44 7.28 11.80
C VAL A 209 -0.32 8.38 10.73
N VAL A 210 0.50 8.15 9.71
CA VAL A 210 0.83 9.18 8.71
C VAL A 210 -0.14 9.15 7.52
N CYS A 211 -0.39 7.98 6.95
CA CYS A 211 -1.24 7.84 5.76
C CYS A 211 -2.73 7.68 6.10
N HIS A 212 -3.11 7.75 7.37
CA HIS A 212 -4.50 7.56 7.84
C HIS A 212 -5.16 6.26 7.36
N SER A 213 -4.36 5.20 7.09
CA SER A 213 -4.84 3.96 6.46
C SER A 213 -5.62 3.04 7.39
N LYS A 214 -5.72 3.35 8.69
CA LYS A 214 -6.56 2.58 9.64
C LYS A 214 -8.04 2.66 9.29
N LYS A 215 -8.48 3.77 8.68
CA LYS A 215 -9.85 3.99 8.26
C LYS A 215 -9.90 4.65 6.89
N LEU A 216 -10.44 3.93 5.93
CA LEU A 216 -10.65 4.41 4.56
C LEU A 216 -12.14 4.60 4.28
N PHE A 217 -12.45 5.48 3.32
CA PHE A 217 -13.84 5.85 2.99
C PHE A 217 -14.25 5.34 1.60
N HIS A 218 -13.54 4.35 1.06
CA HIS A 218 -13.89 3.75 -0.23
C HIS A 218 -15.13 2.87 -0.11
N ARG A 219 -16.08 3.07 -1.01
CA ARG A 219 -17.33 2.31 -1.05
C ARG A 219 -17.34 1.21 -2.11
N LEU A 220 -16.44 1.30 -3.09
CA LEU A 220 -16.32 0.34 -4.18
C LEU A 220 -14.98 -0.37 -4.10
N ALA A 221 -14.98 -1.67 -4.31
CA ALA A 221 -13.78 -2.51 -4.27
C ALA A 221 -12.67 -2.00 -5.19
N VAL A 222 -13.01 -1.57 -6.41
CA VAL A 222 -12.05 -1.08 -7.38
C VAL A 222 -11.26 0.15 -6.90
N TYR A 223 -11.88 1.05 -6.13
CA TYR A 223 -11.18 2.21 -5.58
C TYR A 223 -10.34 1.85 -4.35
N LEU A 224 -10.80 0.88 -3.56
CA LEU A 224 -10.04 0.35 -2.44
C LEU A 224 -8.78 -0.36 -2.93
N GLU A 225 -8.91 -1.22 -3.92
CA GLU A 225 -7.81 -1.93 -4.57
C GLU A 225 -6.81 -0.95 -5.22
N THR A 226 -7.33 0.09 -5.90
CA THR A 226 -6.51 1.17 -6.44
C THR A 226 -5.70 1.86 -5.33
N HIS A 227 -6.33 2.17 -4.19
CA HIS A 227 -5.65 2.78 -3.06
C HIS A 227 -4.55 1.88 -2.48
N PHE A 228 -4.81 0.58 -2.30
CA PHE A 228 -3.82 -0.37 -1.79
C PHE A 228 -2.64 -0.55 -2.74
N ALA A 229 -2.88 -0.57 -4.04
CA ALA A 229 -1.81 -0.62 -5.03
C ALA A 229 -0.85 0.59 -4.92
N TYR A 230 -1.41 1.80 -4.83
CA TYR A 230 -0.60 3.00 -4.63
C TYR A 230 0.03 3.09 -3.24
N LEU A 231 -0.61 2.53 -2.22
CA LEU A 231 -0.06 2.50 -0.86
C LEU A 231 1.22 1.64 -0.78
N ALA A 232 1.20 0.47 -1.44
CA ALA A 232 2.38 -0.40 -1.54
C ALA A 232 3.51 0.26 -2.35
N ALA A 233 3.19 0.84 -3.50
CA ALA A 233 4.14 1.58 -4.33
C ALA A 233 4.74 2.79 -3.59
N MET A 234 3.90 3.57 -2.91
CA MET A 234 4.32 4.70 -2.07
C MET A 234 5.33 4.28 -1.02
N PHE A 235 5.04 3.19 -0.30
CA PHE A 235 5.93 2.72 0.78
C PHE A 235 7.31 2.36 0.24
N ASN A 236 7.40 1.60 -0.86
CA ASN A 236 8.68 1.25 -1.48
C ASN A 236 9.43 2.47 -2.02
N THR A 237 8.71 3.41 -2.63
CA THR A 237 9.31 4.66 -3.14
C THR A 237 9.91 5.48 -2.00
N LEU A 238 9.19 5.63 -0.88
CA LEU A 238 9.72 6.39 0.27
C LEU A 238 10.89 5.68 0.93
N LEU A 239 10.87 4.36 1.01
CA LEU A 239 11.98 3.60 1.56
C LEU A 239 13.25 3.75 0.71
N LEU A 240 13.09 3.78 -0.61
CA LEU A 240 14.21 4.08 -1.53
C LEU A 240 14.74 5.50 -1.31
N LEU A 241 13.86 6.49 -1.23
CA LEU A 241 14.25 7.88 -0.99
C LEU A 241 14.95 8.04 0.37
N PHE A 242 14.47 7.35 1.41
CA PHE A 242 15.13 7.33 2.70
C PHE A 242 16.56 6.82 2.60
N HIS A 243 16.80 5.71 1.91
CA HIS A 243 18.15 5.19 1.70
C HIS A 243 19.05 6.11 0.88
N GLN A 244 18.49 6.87 -0.05
CA GLN A 244 19.26 7.88 -0.81
C GLN A 244 19.67 9.07 0.05
N LEU A 245 18.82 9.48 0.99
CA LEU A 245 19.07 10.60 1.90
C LEU A 245 19.91 10.19 3.12
N HIS A 246 19.79 8.94 3.55
CA HIS A 246 20.43 8.39 4.75
C HIS A 246 21.11 7.05 4.42
N PRO A 247 22.17 7.04 3.60
CA PRO A 247 22.79 5.80 3.09
C PRO A 247 23.33 4.89 4.20
N ASP A 248 23.73 5.45 5.34
CA ASP A 248 24.29 4.73 6.48
C ASP A 248 23.24 4.26 7.48
N GLU A 249 21.94 4.60 7.27
CA GLU A 249 20.88 4.24 8.18
C GLU A 249 20.11 3.00 7.74
N PRO A 250 19.81 2.05 8.66
CA PRO A 250 19.04 0.87 8.32
C PRO A 250 17.56 1.22 8.08
N ALA A 251 16.90 0.47 7.19
CA ALA A 251 15.52 0.66 6.76
C ALA A 251 14.50 0.80 7.90
N HIS A 252 14.72 0.12 9.02
CA HIS A 252 13.80 0.17 10.16
C HIS A 252 13.79 1.51 10.90
N LYS A 253 14.74 2.41 10.62
CA LYS A 253 14.74 3.78 11.14
C LYS A 253 13.93 4.75 10.29
N MET A 254 13.51 4.36 9.09
CA MET A 254 12.67 5.23 8.26
C MET A 254 11.42 5.64 9.03
N SER A 255 11.09 6.92 8.94
CA SER A 255 9.80 7.46 9.36
C SER A 255 9.09 8.09 8.16
N ILE A 256 7.90 7.60 7.80
CA ILE A 256 7.08 8.22 6.72
C ILE A 256 6.76 9.69 7.07
N ALA A 257 6.77 10.06 8.36
CA ALA A 257 6.52 11.44 8.79
C ALA A 257 7.55 12.44 8.24
N GLU A 258 8.77 12.00 7.91
CA GLU A 258 9.79 12.86 7.26
C GLU A 258 9.37 13.29 5.85
N PHE A 259 8.49 12.53 5.22
CA PHE A 259 7.96 12.77 3.87
C PHE A 259 6.52 13.28 3.91
N SER A 260 6.00 13.75 5.06
CA SER A 260 4.62 14.23 5.15
C SER A 260 4.38 15.47 4.29
N LEU A 261 3.21 15.49 3.58
CA LEU A 261 2.82 16.52 2.60
C LEU A 261 1.89 17.58 3.20
#